data_ad181387f0b9a0f7484234022d33adb0
#
_entry.id   ad181387f0b9a0f7484234022d33adb0
#
_cell.length_a   1.000
_cell.length_b   1.000
_cell.length_c   1.000
_cell.angle_alpha   90.00
_cell.angle_beta   90.00
_cell.angle_gamma   90.00
#
_symmetry.space_group_name_H-M   'P 1'
#
loop_
_entity.id
_entity.type
_entity.pdbx_description
1 polymer ?
#
loop_
_entity_poly.entity_id
_entity_poly.type
_entity_poly.pdbx_seq_one_letter_code
_entity_poly.pdbx_strand_id
1 'polypeptide(L)'
;MTDSPRPVSRRTFLHRSTGAGAALLAGGVLAGGTAAAAPPARRLAPAGIAPADLDPLALLKKMLAFDTQNHGEGGVTRPHAEMLKAVWDSAGVSSEIIPTPKKDNVHLIARIEGTTSAAPLLLLGHSDVVPVERAKWSVDPFGGVVRDGEIYGRGALDMKGANAAFVAGLLRHLNEGGRFDRDIIVLTDCDEEAGPHGSRWLAEHHWDKIDAGMVLTEGGWFLAQKDRTTPMLITVTRQDKVYFNLDIVADGTATHSSKPNPDSAIARLSRAVTAIDTWLAPVTLTPVTREYFSALAEATEDAPFKRALELMLAARSQPARERAAALVVKRSSYPWLHRALLRTTHAFVIEDAGYKENVIPSTATLRLNCRGVPGGQRPRDFLAGIRERLEGRDVTVKLVGNAGESEEDALKRLDETFSRPPSSIDSPLYTAIGDAAAKTYPGAVFAPALFEAGTSLYPWTSKGIPGYGVYPYVLDNDQLIGMHGNDERIAVAALKQGTDFMYRLFDRFRVR
;
A
#
# COMPACT_ATOMS: atom_id res chain seq x y z
N MET A 1 -36.24 43.29 5.79
CA MET A 1 -35.28 43.85 4.83
C MET A 1 -34.17 42.82 4.78
N THR A 2 -34.37 41.74 4.01
CA THR A 2 -34.05 41.53 2.59
C THR A 2 -32.53 41.60 2.37
N ASP A 3 -31.88 40.46 2.12
CA ASP A 3 -31.63 40.03 0.76
C ASP A 3 -31.08 38.60 0.71
N SER A 4 -31.73 37.75 -0.10
CA SER A 4 -31.22 36.48 -0.52
C SER A 4 -30.58 36.60 -1.89
N PRO A 5 -29.45 35.95 -2.20
CA PRO A 5 -29.00 35.86 -3.58
C PRO A 5 -29.56 34.62 -4.28
N ARG A 6 -30.06 34.84 -5.50
CA ARG A 6 -30.63 33.86 -6.45
C ARG A 6 -29.55 33.02 -7.15
N PRO A 7 -29.90 31.86 -7.69
CA PRO A 7 -28.96 30.98 -8.39
C PRO A 7 -28.67 31.46 -9.82
N VAL A 8 -27.44 31.31 -10.27
CA VAL A 8 -26.99 31.63 -11.63
C VAL A 8 -27.11 30.39 -12.52
N SER A 9 -27.78 30.57 -13.66
CA SER A 9 -28.10 29.55 -14.68
C SER A 9 -26.91 29.20 -15.56
N ARG A 10 -26.87 27.93 -15.96
CA ARG A 10 -26.00 27.36 -17.02
C ARG A 10 -26.33 28.02 -18.37
N ARG A 11 -25.31 28.40 -19.13
CA ARG A 11 -25.42 28.59 -20.58
C ARG A 11 -24.34 27.81 -21.33
N THR A 12 -24.82 26.90 -22.11
CA THR A 12 -24.20 26.13 -23.20
C THR A 12 -23.64 27.08 -24.27
N PHE A 13 -22.40 26.83 -24.73
CA PHE A 13 -21.93 27.38 -26.02
C PHE A 13 -21.39 26.27 -26.91
N LEU A 14 -22.17 25.96 -27.93
CA LEU A 14 -21.77 25.20 -29.09
C LEU A 14 -21.21 26.22 -30.12
N HIS A 15 -20.02 25.96 -30.67
CA HIS A 15 -19.65 26.49 -31.94
C HIS A 15 -19.05 25.41 -32.85
N ARG A 16 -19.78 25.15 -33.92
CA ARG A 16 -19.32 24.44 -35.14
C ARG A 16 -18.54 25.43 -36.01
N SER A 17 -17.47 24.99 -36.67
CA SER A 17 -17.08 25.51 -37.97
C SER A 17 -16.42 24.43 -38.79
N THR A 18 -17.03 24.23 -39.93
CA THR A 18 -16.64 23.44 -41.10
C THR A 18 -15.75 24.24 -42.04
N GLY A 19 -14.93 23.55 -42.85
CA GLY A 19 -14.36 24.07 -44.10
C GLY A 19 -13.03 23.47 -44.48
N ALA A 20 -13.03 22.42 -45.27
CA ALA A 20 -12.61 22.26 -46.68
C ALA A 20 -11.24 22.90 -47.05
N GLY A 21 -10.22 22.12 -47.37
CA GLY A 21 -9.95 21.49 -48.64
C GLY A 21 -8.96 22.27 -49.48
N ALA A 22 -7.78 21.68 -49.77
CA ALA A 22 -7.18 21.68 -51.12
C ALA A 22 -5.83 20.98 -51.11
N ALA A 23 -5.70 20.00 -52.00
CA ALA A 23 -4.47 19.34 -52.34
C ALA A 23 -3.68 20.17 -53.38
N LEU A 24 -2.34 20.12 -53.32
CA LEU A 24 -1.46 20.42 -54.45
C LEU A 24 -0.24 19.50 -54.40
N LEU A 25 -0.13 18.68 -55.39
CA LEU A 25 1.01 17.87 -55.80
C LEU A 25 2.09 18.77 -56.43
N ALA A 26 3.34 18.64 -56.00
CA ALA A 26 4.47 18.81 -56.91
C ALA A 26 5.71 18.12 -56.33
N GLY A 27 6.26 17.29 -57.16
CA GLY A 27 7.37 16.41 -56.95
C GLY A 27 8.74 17.09 -56.98
N GLY A 28 9.70 16.29 -56.61
CA GLY A 28 11.08 16.52 -57.06
C GLY A 28 12.18 16.36 -56.02
N VAL A 29 13.00 15.37 -56.29
CA VAL A 29 14.46 15.29 -56.01
C VAL A 29 14.90 14.64 -54.68
N LEU A 30 15.29 13.39 -54.86
CA LEU A 30 16.17 12.64 -53.95
C LEU A 30 17.57 13.33 -53.88
N ALA A 31 17.88 13.81 -52.66
CA ALA A 31 19.28 14.07 -52.28
C ALA A 31 19.57 13.19 -51.06
N GLY A 32 20.41 12.18 -51.27
CA GLY A 32 20.93 11.34 -50.16
C GLY A 32 21.85 12.16 -49.26
N GLY A 33 21.29 12.57 -48.12
CA GLY A 33 22.05 13.11 -47.02
C GLY A 33 22.32 11.99 -46.03
N THR A 34 23.59 11.58 -45.86
CA THR A 34 24.05 10.75 -44.76
C THR A 34 23.73 11.49 -43.47
N ALA A 35 22.76 10.95 -42.69
CA ALA A 35 22.52 11.44 -41.34
C ALA A 35 23.77 11.17 -40.51
N ALA A 36 24.51 12.25 -40.20
CA ALA A 36 25.57 12.19 -39.20
C ALA A 36 24.91 11.82 -37.88
N ALA A 37 25.37 10.70 -37.30
CA ALA A 37 24.97 10.31 -35.96
C ALA A 37 25.30 11.46 -34.99
N ALA A 38 24.31 11.87 -34.21
CA ALA A 38 24.52 12.86 -33.15
C ALA A 38 25.65 12.35 -32.23
N PRO A 39 26.61 13.21 -31.82
CA PRO A 39 27.66 12.79 -30.91
C PRO A 39 27.03 12.28 -29.61
N PRO A 40 27.57 11.20 -29.04
CA PRO A 40 27.07 10.68 -27.78
C PRO A 40 27.14 11.80 -26.74
N ALA A 41 26.03 12.02 -26.04
CA ALA A 41 25.93 12.99 -24.95
C ALA A 41 27.11 12.76 -23.99
N ARG A 42 27.90 13.79 -23.78
CA ARG A 42 29.07 13.79 -22.87
C ARG A 42 28.53 13.56 -21.47
N ARG A 43 28.56 12.31 -20.95
CA ARG A 43 28.25 12.02 -19.56
C ARG A 43 29.25 12.82 -18.69
N LEU A 44 28.72 13.78 -17.96
CA LEU A 44 29.44 14.34 -16.81
C LEU A 44 29.72 13.19 -15.86
N ALA A 45 30.98 13.00 -15.44
CA ALA A 45 31.31 12.08 -14.36
C ALA A 45 30.43 12.49 -13.14
N PRO A 46 29.75 11.57 -12.46
CA PRO A 46 28.91 11.91 -11.31
C PRO A 46 29.75 12.66 -10.28
N ALA A 47 29.30 13.84 -9.86
CA ALA A 47 29.78 14.44 -8.64
C ALA A 47 29.53 13.39 -7.56
N GLY A 48 30.55 12.85 -6.90
CA GLY A 48 30.48 11.65 -6.08
C GLY A 48 29.29 11.66 -5.09
N ILE A 49 28.59 10.52 -5.00
CA ILE A 49 27.44 10.34 -4.09
C ILE A 49 27.90 10.67 -2.67
N ALA A 50 27.15 11.54 -1.98
CA ALA A 50 27.51 11.90 -0.61
C ALA A 50 27.44 10.67 0.31
N PRO A 51 28.43 10.42 1.19
CA PRO A 51 28.40 9.27 2.11
C PRO A 51 27.12 9.17 2.94
N ALA A 52 26.51 10.31 3.28
CA ALA A 52 25.25 10.35 4.02
C ALA A 52 24.05 9.81 3.20
N ASP A 53 24.12 9.81 1.87
CA ASP A 53 23.05 9.26 1.01
C ASP A 53 23.24 7.75 0.77
N LEU A 54 24.42 7.21 1.07
CA LEU A 54 24.69 5.77 1.13
C LEU A 54 24.33 5.14 2.48
N ASP A 55 24.17 5.95 3.54
CA ASP A 55 23.70 5.47 4.85
C ASP A 55 22.18 5.52 4.93
N PRO A 56 21.48 4.37 5.00
CA PRO A 56 20.03 4.34 5.04
C PRO A 56 19.43 5.06 6.25
N LEU A 57 20.14 5.11 7.39
CA LEU A 57 19.65 5.84 8.55
C LEU A 57 19.70 7.36 8.33
N ALA A 58 20.79 7.87 7.76
CA ALA A 58 20.90 9.30 7.45
C ALA A 58 19.87 9.70 6.37
N LEU A 59 19.66 8.85 5.37
CA LEU A 59 18.67 9.08 4.31
C LEU A 59 17.24 9.04 4.89
N LEU A 60 16.90 8.06 5.73
CA LEU A 60 15.60 7.99 6.37
C LEU A 60 15.33 9.23 7.25
N LYS A 61 16.31 9.69 8.02
CA LYS A 61 16.17 10.94 8.81
C LYS A 61 15.84 12.14 7.94
N LYS A 62 16.49 12.27 6.77
CA LYS A 62 16.16 13.32 5.80
C LYS A 62 14.71 13.20 5.32
N MET A 63 14.24 11.99 5.00
CA MET A 63 12.87 11.74 4.54
C MET A 63 11.83 12.04 5.63
N LEU A 64 12.08 11.62 6.88
CA LEU A 64 11.17 11.81 8.02
C LEU A 64 11.00 13.29 8.38
N ALA A 65 11.99 14.15 8.11
CA ALA A 65 11.93 15.57 8.42
C ALA A 65 10.83 16.33 7.66
N PHE A 66 10.23 15.73 6.65
CA PHE A 66 9.14 16.34 5.87
C PHE A 66 7.78 15.87 6.38
N ASP A 67 6.94 16.82 6.79
CA ASP A 67 5.54 16.58 7.09
C ASP A 67 4.76 16.43 5.78
N THR A 68 4.50 15.18 5.42
CA THR A 68 3.78 14.80 4.20
C THR A 68 2.43 14.16 4.52
N GLN A 69 1.80 14.56 5.63
CA GLN A 69 0.50 14.03 6.04
C GLN A 69 -0.55 14.22 4.95
N ASN A 70 -1.30 13.15 4.70
CA ASN A 70 -2.39 13.11 3.74
C ASN A 70 -3.73 12.92 4.47
N HIS A 71 -4.59 13.94 4.39
CA HIS A 71 -5.90 13.97 5.03
C HIS A 71 -7.04 13.56 4.08
N GLY A 72 -6.74 12.89 2.96
CA GLY A 72 -7.74 12.44 1.97
C GLY A 72 -7.81 13.30 0.70
N GLU A 73 -7.06 14.38 0.65
CA GLU A 73 -7.02 15.29 -0.51
C GLU A 73 -5.63 15.43 -1.12
N GLY A 74 -4.70 14.57 -0.74
CA GLY A 74 -3.27 14.60 -1.08
C GLY A 74 -2.44 15.41 -0.08
N GLY A 75 -1.21 14.96 0.17
CA GLY A 75 -0.23 15.62 1.04
C GLY A 75 0.59 16.70 0.33
N VAL A 76 1.37 17.47 1.10
CA VAL A 76 2.41 18.37 0.57
C VAL A 76 3.70 17.56 0.41
N THR A 77 3.92 16.99 -0.76
CA THR A 77 5.05 16.07 -1.03
C THR A 77 6.21 16.72 -1.78
N ARG A 78 6.03 17.89 -2.37
CA ARG A 78 7.06 18.58 -3.19
C ARG A 78 8.41 18.76 -2.48
N PRO A 79 8.51 19.26 -1.22
CA PRO A 79 9.82 19.45 -0.58
C PRO A 79 10.56 18.11 -0.38
N HIS A 80 9.82 17.03 -0.08
CA HIS A 80 10.38 15.67 0.01
C HIS A 80 10.87 15.18 -1.35
N ALA A 81 10.09 15.38 -2.42
CA ALA A 81 10.46 15.00 -3.78
C ALA A 81 11.69 15.78 -4.28
N GLU A 82 11.80 17.07 -3.99
CA GLU A 82 12.96 17.91 -4.33
C GLU A 82 14.22 17.45 -3.60
N MET A 83 14.13 17.06 -2.33
CA MET A 83 15.25 16.49 -1.58
C MET A 83 15.72 15.17 -2.20
N LEU A 84 14.82 14.24 -2.53
CA LEU A 84 15.18 12.99 -3.19
C LEU A 84 15.70 13.20 -4.61
N LYS A 85 15.13 14.15 -5.34
CA LYS A 85 15.65 14.54 -6.65
C LYS A 85 17.10 14.98 -6.56
N ALA A 86 17.46 15.80 -5.59
CA ALA A 86 18.85 16.22 -5.38
C ALA A 86 19.79 15.02 -5.08
N VAL A 87 19.30 14.00 -4.36
CA VAL A 87 20.04 12.75 -4.13
C VAL A 87 20.29 12.03 -5.47
N TRP A 88 19.27 11.87 -6.32
CA TRP A 88 19.40 11.23 -7.62
C TRP A 88 20.30 12.03 -8.57
N ASP A 89 20.15 13.35 -8.60
CA ASP A 89 21.00 14.24 -9.42
C ASP A 89 22.49 14.11 -9.03
N SER A 90 22.80 13.99 -7.72
CA SER A 90 24.17 13.78 -7.22
C SER A 90 24.76 12.44 -7.69
N ALA A 91 23.91 11.43 -7.86
CA ALA A 91 24.28 10.12 -8.39
C ALA A 91 24.35 10.08 -9.94
N GLY A 92 24.06 11.19 -10.63
CA GLY A 92 23.99 11.26 -12.09
C GLY A 92 22.80 10.50 -12.68
N VAL A 93 21.76 10.27 -11.90
CA VAL A 93 20.52 9.59 -12.31
C VAL A 93 19.51 10.62 -12.78
N SER A 94 18.93 10.39 -13.97
CA SER A 94 17.85 11.23 -14.49
C SER A 94 16.60 11.09 -13.61
N SER A 95 16.06 12.23 -13.17
CA SER A 95 14.84 12.23 -12.35
C SER A 95 13.92 13.41 -12.68
N GLU A 96 12.61 13.18 -12.56
CA GLU A 96 11.57 14.12 -12.93
C GLU A 96 10.49 14.20 -11.84
N ILE A 97 10.10 15.42 -11.50
CA ILE A 97 8.94 15.68 -10.64
C ILE A 97 7.70 15.84 -11.50
N ILE A 98 6.68 15.01 -11.27
CA ILE A 98 5.40 15.04 -11.97
C ILE A 98 4.38 15.74 -11.07
N PRO A 99 3.93 16.95 -11.42
CA PRO A 99 2.92 17.65 -10.64
C PRO A 99 1.53 17.03 -10.84
N THR A 100 0.75 16.97 -9.78
CA THR A 100 -0.68 16.64 -9.83
C THR A 100 -1.52 17.91 -9.92
N PRO A 101 -2.85 17.81 -10.17
CA PRO A 101 -3.75 18.96 -10.09
C PRO A 101 -3.75 19.68 -8.73
N LYS A 102 -3.36 19.00 -7.65
CA LYS A 102 -3.22 19.61 -6.33
C LYS A 102 -1.85 20.26 -6.17
N LYS A 103 -1.84 21.53 -5.76
CA LYS A 103 -0.61 22.26 -5.52
C LYS A 103 0.28 21.53 -4.51
N ASP A 104 1.58 21.43 -4.84
CA ASP A 104 2.63 20.80 -4.02
C ASP A 104 2.43 19.31 -3.67
N ASN A 105 1.43 18.67 -4.26
CA ASN A 105 1.26 17.22 -4.29
C ASN A 105 1.91 16.71 -5.61
N VAL A 106 3.03 16.01 -5.52
CA VAL A 106 3.84 15.63 -6.69
C VAL A 106 4.44 14.26 -6.55
N HIS A 107 4.50 13.50 -7.65
CA HIS A 107 5.31 12.29 -7.74
C HIS A 107 6.75 12.63 -8.10
N LEU A 108 7.67 11.73 -7.76
CA LEU A 108 9.04 11.75 -8.25
C LEU A 108 9.33 10.44 -8.99
N ILE A 109 9.85 10.53 -10.20
CA ILE A 109 10.31 9.38 -10.98
C ILE A 109 11.79 9.55 -11.24
N ALA A 110 12.61 8.56 -10.84
CA ALA A 110 14.00 8.44 -11.21
C ALA A 110 14.20 7.22 -12.11
N ARG A 111 15.05 7.32 -13.14
CA ARG A 111 15.32 6.23 -14.07
C ARG A 111 16.82 6.01 -14.20
N ILE A 112 17.26 4.81 -13.83
CA ILE A 112 18.61 4.31 -14.06
C ILE A 112 18.57 3.50 -15.36
N GLU A 113 19.26 3.97 -16.40
CA GLU A 113 19.28 3.32 -17.70
C GLU A 113 19.98 1.95 -17.64
N GLY A 114 19.32 0.95 -18.19
CA GLY A 114 19.84 -0.40 -18.38
C GLY A 114 20.77 -0.51 -19.60
N THR A 115 21.38 -1.67 -19.75
CA THR A 115 22.30 -1.95 -20.86
C THR A 115 21.64 -2.72 -22.00
N THR A 116 20.41 -3.22 -21.79
CA THR A 116 19.66 -3.98 -22.79
C THR A 116 18.23 -3.43 -22.92
N SER A 117 17.45 -4.00 -23.84
CA SER A 117 16.03 -3.70 -24.02
C SER A 117 15.10 -4.58 -23.15
N ALA A 118 15.62 -5.22 -22.12
CA ALA A 118 14.79 -6.01 -21.21
C ALA A 118 13.77 -5.09 -20.50
N ALA A 119 12.54 -5.59 -20.30
CA ALA A 119 11.49 -4.80 -19.66
C ALA A 119 11.91 -4.27 -18.27
N PRO A 120 11.62 -3.00 -17.94
CA PRO A 120 12.08 -2.36 -16.72
C PRO A 120 11.62 -3.06 -15.44
N LEU A 121 12.42 -2.92 -14.37
CA LEU A 121 12.00 -3.14 -12.99
C LEU A 121 11.57 -1.81 -12.39
N LEU A 122 10.34 -1.75 -11.87
CA LEU A 122 9.84 -0.57 -11.15
C LEU A 122 9.86 -0.84 -9.65
N LEU A 123 10.47 0.07 -8.90
CA LEU A 123 10.37 0.16 -7.45
C LEU A 123 9.33 1.24 -7.13
N LEU A 124 8.22 0.81 -6.55
CA LEU A 124 7.11 1.68 -6.20
C LEU A 124 7.11 1.92 -4.70
N GLY A 125 7.33 3.15 -4.30
CA GLY A 125 7.15 3.58 -2.93
C GLY A 125 6.27 4.82 -2.86
N HIS A 126 5.79 5.19 -1.67
CA HIS A 126 5.06 6.43 -1.47
C HIS A 126 5.77 7.36 -0.51
N SER A 127 5.43 8.64 -0.58
CA SER A 127 6.02 9.72 0.24
C SER A 127 5.04 10.33 1.21
N ASP A 128 3.74 10.25 0.92
CA ASP A 128 2.69 10.66 1.84
C ASP A 128 2.60 9.71 3.03
N VAL A 129 2.00 10.17 4.09
CA VAL A 129 1.82 9.41 5.34
C VAL A 129 0.47 9.75 5.96
N VAL A 130 -0.10 8.81 6.73
CA VAL A 130 -1.32 9.08 7.48
C VAL A 130 -1.14 10.16 8.54
N PRO A 131 -2.20 10.88 8.93
CA PRO A 131 -2.15 11.92 9.96
C PRO A 131 -1.64 11.44 11.32
N VAL A 132 -1.11 12.36 12.11
CA VAL A 132 -0.61 12.12 13.46
C VAL A 132 -1.40 12.84 14.54
N GLU A 133 -1.61 12.20 15.66
CA GLU A 133 -2.09 12.82 16.90
C GLU A 133 -0.89 13.23 17.76
N ARG A 134 -0.24 14.37 17.44
CA ARG A 134 1.03 14.81 18.08
C ARG A 134 1.04 14.67 19.60
N ALA A 135 -0.08 14.93 20.28
CA ALA A 135 -0.18 14.84 21.74
C ALA A 135 -0.03 13.42 22.30
N LYS A 136 -0.15 12.40 21.46
CA LYS A 136 -0.01 10.98 21.82
C LYS A 136 1.36 10.40 21.46
N TRP A 137 2.25 11.16 20.82
CA TRP A 137 3.59 10.74 20.49
C TRP A 137 4.56 11.06 21.62
N SER A 138 5.45 10.11 21.94
CA SER A 138 6.50 10.30 22.95
C SER A 138 7.71 11.10 22.45
N VAL A 139 7.81 11.31 21.12
CA VAL A 139 8.84 12.08 20.43
C VAL A 139 8.18 12.91 19.31
N ASP A 140 8.93 13.84 18.69
CA ASP A 140 8.44 14.51 17.49
C ASP A 140 8.26 13.48 16.34
N PRO A 141 7.04 13.31 15.78
CA PRO A 141 6.76 12.35 14.73
C PRO A 141 7.52 12.60 13.42
N PHE A 142 8.05 13.80 13.21
CA PHE A 142 8.87 14.18 12.05
C PHE A 142 10.33 14.49 12.41
N GLY A 143 10.73 14.19 13.67
CA GLY A 143 12.09 14.44 14.16
C GLY A 143 13.13 13.40 13.77
N GLY A 144 12.73 12.22 13.30
CA GLY A 144 13.66 11.11 13.02
C GLY A 144 14.51 10.74 14.23
N VAL A 145 13.90 10.70 15.41
CA VAL A 145 14.58 10.52 16.71
C VAL A 145 15.06 9.08 16.85
N VAL A 146 16.35 8.89 17.15
CA VAL A 146 16.89 7.57 17.49
C VAL A 146 16.93 7.43 19.01
N ARG A 147 16.25 6.40 19.52
CA ARG A 147 16.21 6.05 20.95
C ARG A 147 16.21 4.53 21.09
N ASP A 148 17.02 4.01 21.99
CA ASP A 148 17.11 2.57 22.31
C ASP A 148 17.36 1.66 21.08
N GLY A 149 18.11 2.16 20.09
CA GLY A 149 18.43 1.42 18.87
C GLY A 149 17.33 1.44 17.80
N GLU A 150 16.23 2.14 18.02
CA GLU A 150 15.12 2.30 17.08
C GLU A 150 15.05 3.75 16.58
N ILE A 151 14.66 3.93 15.30
CA ILE A 151 14.33 5.24 14.74
C ILE A 151 12.82 5.42 14.74
N TYR A 152 12.37 6.49 15.40
CA TYR A 152 10.97 6.89 15.54
C TYR A 152 10.63 7.95 14.52
N GLY A 153 9.47 7.82 13.90
CA GLY A 153 8.91 8.82 13.00
C GLY A 153 7.73 8.29 12.21
N ARG A 154 6.76 9.15 11.88
CA ARG A 154 5.66 8.80 10.98
C ARG A 154 6.21 8.55 9.58
N GLY A 155 5.99 7.33 9.04
CA GLY A 155 6.61 6.84 7.82
C GLY A 155 7.90 6.05 8.06
N ALA A 156 8.36 5.86 9.29
CA ALA A 156 9.55 5.05 9.57
C ALA A 156 9.34 3.59 9.13
N LEU A 157 8.15 3.06 9.34
CA LEU A 157 7.74 1.74 8.85
C LEU A 157 7.03 1.87 7.50
N ASP A 158 6.06 2.76 7.37
CA ASP A 158 5.16 2.88 6.21
C ASP A 158 5.28 4.25 5.52
N MET A 159 6.03 4.38 4.38
CA MET A 159 7.04 3.43 3.93
C MET A 159 8.38 4.12 3.63
N LYS A 160 8.64 5.30 4.25
CA LYS A 160 9.91 6.04 4.04
C LYS A 160 11.13 5.19 4.44
N GLY A 161 10.98 4.27 5.42
CA GLY A 161 12.02 3.32 5.78
C GLY A 161 12.35 2.35 4.65
N ALA A 162 11.34 1.77 3.99
CA ALA A 162 11.53 0.92 2.83
C ALA A 162 12.12 1.70 1.66
N ASN A 163 11.64 2.93 1.41
CA ASN A 163 12.21 3.83 0.41
C ASN A 163 13.70 4.11 0.66
N ALA A 164 14.08 4.36 1.92
CA ALA A 164 15.48 4.57 2.27
C ALA A 164 16.34 3.34 1.99
N ALA A 165 15.84 2.13 2.28
CA ALA A 165 16.55 0.89 1.97
C ALA A 165 16.66 0.64 0.45
N PHE A 166 15.60 0.91 -0.32
CA PHE A 166 15.60 0.79 -1.79
C PHE A 166 16.62 1.74 -2.42
N VAL A 167 16.53 3.02 -2.06
CA VAL A 167 17.40 4.07 -2.61
C VAL A 167 18.85 3.81 -2.22
N ALA A 168 19.17 3.59 -0.93
CA ALA A 168 20.53 3.34 -0.48
C ALA A 168 21.13 2.07 -1.11
N GLY A 169 20.34 1.00 -1.29
CA GLY A 169 20.76 -0.22 -1.97
C GLY A 169 21.16 0.03 -3.43
N LEU A 170 20.39 0.82 -4.18
CA LEU A 170 20.71 1.21 -5.56
C LEU A 170 21.93 2.15 -5.61
N LEU A 171 21.99 3.16 -4.75
CA LEU A 171 23.09 4.10 -4.70
C LEU A 171 24.44 3.41 -4.41
N ARG A 172 24.46 2.36 -3.58
CA ARG A 172 25.65 1.54 -3.35
C ARG A 172 26.15 0.89 -4.65
N HIS A 173 25.26 0.28 -5.45
CA HIS A 173 25.64 -0.26 -6.76
C HIS A 173 26.19 0.81 -7.70
N LEU A 174 25.55 1.97 -7.79
CA LEU A 174 26.00 3.07 -8.64
C LEU A 174 27.36 3.62 -8.20
N ASN A 175 27.58 3.76 -6.88
CA ASN A 175 28.85 4.20 -6.30
C ASN A 175 30.02 3.22 -6.61
N GLU A 176 29.71 1.93 -6.75
CA GLU A 176 30.66 0.89 -7.17
C GLU A 176 30.84 0.80 -8.70
N GLY A 177 30.24 1.72 -9.47
CA GLY A 177 30.24 1.69 -10.93
C GLY A 177 29.35 0.58 -11.53
N GLY A 178 28.44 0.04 -10.75
CA GLY A 178 27.50 -1.02 -11.17
C GLY A 178 26.55 -0.53 -12.27
N ARG A 179 26.26 -1.41 -13.22
CA ARG A 179 25.29 -1.20 -14.30
C ARG A 179 24.26 -2.34 -14.26
N PHE A 180 23.04 -2.06 -14.68
CA PHE A 180 21.95 -3.04 -14.70
C PHE A 180 21.66 -3.52 -16.12
N ASP A 181 21.15 -4.76 -16.25
CA ASP A 181 20.77 -5.35 -17.53
C ASP A 181 19.49 -4.72 -18.11
N ARG A 182 18.70 -4.02 -17.29
CA ARG A 182 17.42 -3.37 -17.62
C ARG A 182 17.31 -2.01 -16.95
N ASP A 183 16.39 -1.19 -17.41
CA ASP A 183 16.08 0.04 -16.69
C ASP A 183 15.54 -0.27 -15.29
N ILE A 184 15.97 0.51 -14.31
CA ILE A 184 15.38 0.55 -12.98
C ILE A 184 14.64 1.87 -12.83
N ILE A 185 13.31 1.80 -12.68
CA ILE A 185 12.46 2.96 -12.44
C ILE A 185 12.19 3.02 -10.94
N VAL A 186 12.43 4.16 -10.31
CA VAL A 186 12.06 4.40 -8.91
C VAL A 186 10.96 5.45 -8.90
N LEU A 187 9.76 5.02 -8.59
CA LEU A 187 8.58 5.89 -8.43
C LEU A 187 8.35 6.14 -6.95
N THR A 188 8.37 7.40 -6.56
CA THR A 188 7.87 7.85 -5.25
C THR A 188 6.49 8.46 -5.46
N ASP A 189 5.44 7.68 -5.17
CA ASP A 189 4.04 8.07 -5.24
C ASP A 189 3.75 9.13 -4.17
N CYS A 190 2.84 10.04 -4.47
CA CYS A 190 2.50 11.16 -3.60
C CYS A 190 1.17 10.98 -2.86
N ASP A 191 0.40 9.92 -3.15
CA ASP A 191 -1.01 9.86 -2.74
C ASP A 191 -1.50 8.39 -2.60
N GLU A 192 -0.68 7.54 -1.96
CA GLU A 192 -1.00 6.14 -1.69
C GLU A 192 -2.01 6.00 -0.56
N GLU A 193 -1.77 6.69 0.55
CA GLU A 193 -2.52 6.57 1.81
C GLU A 193 -3.96 7.07 1.68
N ALA A 194 -4.16 8.09 0.85
CA ALA A 194 -5.48 8.60 0.55
C ALA A 194 -5.41 9.63 -0.58
N GLY A 195 -6.51 9.85 -1.28
CA GLY A 195 -6.61 10.91 -2.28
C GLY A 195 -6.70 10.39 -3.71
N PRO A 196 -6.95 11.31 -4.65
CA PRO A 196 -7.32 10.93 -6.01
C PRO A 196 -6.14 10.87 -6.98
N HIS A 197 -4.90 11.25 -6.59
CA HIS A 197 -3.81 11.48 -7.53
C HIS A 197 -2.64 10.47 -7.39
N GLY A 198 -2.86 9.32 -6.75
CA GLY A 198 -1.87 8.25 -6.62
C GLY A 198 -1.58 7.51 -7.93
N SER A 199 -1.01 6.32 -7.83
CA SER A 199 -0.52 5.51 -8.95
C SER A 199 -1.55 5.28 -10.06
N ARG A 200 -2.85 5.22 -9.76
CA ARG A 200 -3.91 5.11 -10.77
C ARG A 200 -4.00 6.34 -11.66
N TRP A 201 -4.03 7.52 -11.06
CA TRP A 201 -4.02 8.77 -11.78
C TRP A 201 -2.75 8.90 -12.63
N LEU A 202 -1.60 8.55 -12.06
CA LEU A 202 -0.33 8.58 -12.77
C LEU A 202 -0.34 7.63 -13.98
N ALA A 203 -0.91 6.43 -13.83
CA ALA A 203 -1.04 5.47 -14.91
C ALA A 203 -1.97 5.92 -16.03
N GLU A 204 -3.00 6.69 -15.73
CA GLU A 204 -3.94 7.25 -16.71
C GLU A 204 -3.33 8.39 -17.54
N HIS A 205 -2.38 9.16 -16.94
CA HIS A 205 -1.84 10.38 -17.55
C HIS A 205 -0.39 10.23 -18.03
N HIS A 206 0.39 9.31 -17.46
CA HIS A 206 1.84 9.20 -17.65
C HIS A 206 2.33 7.74 -17.68
N TRP A 207 1.55 6.82 -18.28
CA TRP A 207 1.91 5.40 -18.34
C TRP A 207 3.30 5.16 -18.95
N ASP A 208 3.66 5.92 -19.98
CA ASP A 208 4.96 5.85 -20.66
C ASP A 208 6.16 6.02 -19.74
N LYS A 209 5.99 6.72 -18.61
CA LYS A 209 7.04 6.95 -17.62
C LYS A 209 7.19 5.81 -16.59
N ILE A 210 6.15 5.00 -16.41
CA ILE A 210 6.04 3.97 -15.38
C ILE A 210 5.75 2.58 -15.92
N ASP A 211 5.73 2.40 -17.25
CA ASP A 211 5.59 1.09 -17.87
C ASP A 211 6.79 0.21 -17.49
N ALA A 212 6.49 -0.99 -16.96
CA ALA A 212 7.48 -1.90 -16.41
C ALA A 212 7.08 -3.36 -16.65
N GLY A 213 8.06 -4.25 -16.66
CA GLY A 213 7.82 -5.70 -16.78
C GLY A 213 7.59 -6.40 -15.44
N MET A 214 7.93 -5.75 -14.33
CA MET A 214 7.74 -6.24 -12.96
C MET A 214 7.83 -5.09 -11.97
N VAL A 215 7.11 -5.19 -10.85
CA VAL A 215 7.04 -4.14 -9.84
C VAL A 215 7.37 -4.70 -8.45
N LEU A 216 8.18 -3.98 -7.70
CA LEU A 216 8.43 -4.22 -6.28
C LEU A 216 7.91 -3.01 -5.48
N THR A 217 7.13 -3.28 -4.44
CA THR A 217 6.60 -2.27 -3.53
C THR A 217 6.67 -2.75 -2.07
N GLU A 218 5.93 -2.11 -1.20
CA GLU A 218 5.69 -2.53 0.19
C GLU A 218 4.87 -3.82 0.28
N GLY A 219 4.87 -4.48 1.45
CA GLY A 219 4.01 -5.64 1.71
C GLY A 219 4.65 -6.69 2.60
N GLY A 220 5.24 -7.73 2.05
CA GLY A 220 5.72 -8.91 2.80
C GLY A 220 6.53 -8.59 4.06
N TRP A 221 6.07 -9.11 5.19
CA TRP A 221 6.68 -8.89 6.50
C TRP A 221 7.88 -9.83 6.73
N PHE A 222 8.96 -9.28 7.24
CA PHE A 222 10.07 -10.07 7.77
C PHE A 222 9.86 -10.19 9.28
N LEU A 223 9.45 -11.37 9.74
CA LEU A 223 9.00 -11.60 11.10
C LEU A 223 10.11 -12.18 11.98
N ALA A 224 10.23 -11.66 13.20
CA ALA A 224 11.14 -12.18 14.22
C ALA A 224 10.56 -13.37 14.97
N GLN A 225 11.45 -14.19 15.57
CA GLN A 225 11.12 -15.17 16.61
C GLN A 225 10.61 -14.46 17.89
N LYS A 226 10.27 -15.22 18.92
CA LYS A 226 9.81 -14.67 20.21
C LYS A 226 10.85 -13.78 20.92
N ASP A 227 12.12 -13.91 20.57
CA ASP A 227 13.19 -13.06 21.09
C ASP A 227 13.16 -11.64 20.50
N ARG A 228 12.27 -11.38 19.50
CA ARG A 228 12.01 -10.10 18.84
C ARG A 228 13.12 -9.64 17.89
N THR A 229 14.17 -10.42 17.69
CA THR A 229 15.36 -10.02 16.91
C THR A 229 15.80 -11.09 15.91
N THR A 230 15.69 -12.38 16.24
CA THR A 230 16.09 -13.46 15.33
C THR A 230 15.11 -13.57 14.16
N PRO A 231 15.58 -13.47 12.91
CA PRO A 231 14.70 -13.63 11.73
C PRO A 231 14.05 -15.03 11.71
N MET A 232 12.74 -15.07 11.62
CA MET A 232 11.95 -16.31 11.58
C MET A 232 11.45 -16.61 10.18
N LEU A 233 10.68 -15.67 9.63
CA LEU A 233 9.98 -15.83 8.36
C LEU A 233 10.17 -14.58 7.52
N ILE A 234 10.72 -14.74 6.33
CA ILE A 234 10.90 -13.67 5.35
C ILE A 234 9.83 -13.85 4.28
N THR A 235 8.89 -12.91 4.20
CA THR A 235 7.79 -13.06 3.26
C THR A 235 7.83 -12.05 2.13
N VAL A 236 7.26 -12.44 1.01
CA VAL A 236 7.00 -11.59 -0.15
C VAL A 236 5.52 -11.68 -0.50
N THR A 237 4.84 -10.54 -0.53
CA THR A 237 3.45 -10.56 -0.95
C THR A 237 3.36 -10.70 -2.47
N ARG A 238 2.34 -11.45 -2.88
CA ARG A 238 2.01 -11.74 -4.28
C ARG A 238 0.60 -11.28 -4.64
N GLN A 239 -0.15 -10.85 -3.63
CA GLN A 239 -1.56 -10.48 -3.73
C GLN A 239 -1.94 -9.68 -2.50
N ASP A 240 -2.80 -8.67 -2.68
CA ASP A 240 -3.36 -7.86 -1.61
C ASP A 240 -4.76 -8.33 -1.25
N LYS A 241 -5.21 -8.05 -0.03
CA LYS A 241 -6.63 -8.16 0.32
C LYS A 241 -7.45 -7.13 -0.46
N VAL A 242 -8.68 -7.48 -0.77
CA VAL A 242 -9.59 -6.58 -1.50
C VAL A 242 -10.31 -5.67 -0.52
N TYR A 243 -10.11 -4.39 -0.69
CA TYR A 243 -10.71 -3.33 0.10
C TYR A 243 -12.12 -2.99 -0.38
N PHE A 244 -13.06 -2.84 0.55
CA PHE A 244 -14.38 -2.26 0.33
C PHE A 244 -14.98 -1.74 1.64
N ASN A 245 -15.88 -0.76 1.54
CA ASN A 245 -16.55 -0.18 2.70
C ASN A 245 -18.04 -0.50 2.72
N LEU A 246 -18.58 -0.66 3.92
CA LEU A 246 -20.02 -0.74 4.17
C LEU A 246 -20.43 0.40 5.10
N ASP A 247 -21.56 1.06 4.81
CA ASP A 247 -22.21 1.98 5.72
C ASP A 247 -23.42 1.31 6.36
N ILE A 248 -23.46 1.32 7.69
CA ILE A 248 -24.64 0.95 8.47
C ILE A 248 -25.34 2.25 8.86
N VAL A 249 -26.55 2.43 8.34
CA VAL A 249 -27.36 3.63 8.55
C VAL A 249 -28.56 3.30 9.40
N ALA A 250 -28.70 3.98 10.52
CA ALA A 250 -29.87 3.92 11.37
C ALA A 250 -30.68 5.23 11.22
N ASP A 251 -31.95 5.12 10.91
CA ASP A 251 -32.88 6.22 10.92
C ASP A 251 -33.73 6.20 12.20
N GLY A 252 -34.13 7.35 12.69
CA GLY A 252 -34.92 7.53 13.89
C GLY A 252 -35.72 8.85 13.85
N THR A 253 -36.40 9.15 14.93
CA THR A 253 -37.16 10.41 15.05
C THR A 253 -36.37 11.45 15.82
N ALA A 254 -36.07 12.57 15.17
CA ALA A 254 -35.45 13.72 15.84
C ALA A 254 -36.39 14.31 16.89
N THR A 255 -35.91 14.55 18.10
CA THR A 255 -36.67 15.18 19.18
C THR A 255 -35.76 15.86 20.20
N HIS A 256 -36.38 16.59 21.12
CA HIS A 256 -35.63 17.23 22.22
C HIS A 256 -35.14 16.16 23.20
N SER A 257 -33.89 16.26 23.66
CA SER A 257 -33.20 15.27 24.52
C SER A 257 -33.92 14.99 25.86
N SER A 258 -34.75 15.92 26.35
CA SER A 258 -35.57 15.72 27.55
C SER A 258 -36.69 14.66 27.39
N LYS A 259 -36.91 14.18 26.17
CA LYS A 259 -37.88 13.12 25.86
C LYS A 259 -37.14 11.92 25.23
N PRO A 260 -36.42 11.11 26.05
CA PRO A 260 -35.66 10.00 25.55
C PRO A 260 -36.54 9.05 24.72
N ASN A 261 -36.06 8.71 23.53
CA ASN A 261 -36.74 7.79 22.63
C ASN A 261 -35.90 6.50 22.49
N PRO A 262 -36.40 5.31 22.86
CA PRO A 262 -35.65 4.05 22.71
C PRO A 262 -35.37 3.72 21.23
N ASP A 263 -36.15 4.29 20.30
CA ASP A 263 -35.97 4.13 18.84
C ASP A 263 -35.13 5.24 18.20
N SER A 264 -34.34 5.92 19.00
CA SER A 264 -33.39 6.93 18.46
C SER A 264 -32.38 6.25 17.53
N ALA A 265 -31.92 6.98 16.50
CA ALA A 265 -30.95 6.50 15.52
C ALA A 265 -29.67 5.95 16.19
N ILE A 266 -29.13 6.67 17.19
CA ILE A 266 -27.95 6.22 17.96
C ILE A 266 -28.22 4.91 18.70
N ALA A 267 -29.38 4.74 19.34
CA ALA A 267 -29.69 3.51 20.05
C ALA A 267 -29.85 2.31 19.10
N ARG A 268 -30.42 2.51 17.90
CA ARG A 268 -30.49 1.49 16.86
C ARG A 268 -29.12 1.12 16.34
N LEU A 269 -28.26 2.11 16.03
CA LEU A 269 -26.89 1.89 15.58
C LEU A 269 -26.07 1.13 16.63
N SER A 270 -26.14 1.50 17.91
CA SER A 270 -25.42 0.82 19.00
C SER A 270 -25.83 -0.67 19.13
N ARG A 271 -27.13 -0.99 18.93
CA ARG A 271 -27.58 -2.38 18.89
C ARG A 271 -27.06 -3.15 17.67
N ALA A 272 -26.94 -2.48 16.52
CA ALA A 272 -26.36 -3.06 15.33
C ALA A 272 -24.85 -3.34 15.52
N VAL A 273 -24.11 -2.39 16.08
CA VAL A 273 -22.68 -2.56 16.43
C VAL A 273 -22.50 -3.78 17.33
N THR A 274 -23.25 -3.88 18.43
CA THR A 274 -23.19 -5.00 19.38
C THR A 274 -23.43 -6.35 18.69
N ALA A 275 -24.27 -6.40 17.66
CA ALA A 275 -24.61 -7.64 16.95
C ALA A 275 -23.46 -8.16 16.06
N ILE A 276 -22.57 -7.30 15.61
CA ILE A 276 -21.48 -7.66 14.69
C ILE A 276 -20.09 -7.50 15.28
N ASP A 277 -19.92 -6.83 16.42
CA ASP A 277 -18.61 -6.56 17.04
C ASP A 277 -17.77 -7.84 17.25
N THR A 278 -18.38 -8.88 17.78
CA THR A 278 -17.70 -10.16 18.04
C THR A 278 -17.78 -11.16 16.90
N TRP A 279 -18.52 -10.83 15.81
CA TRP A 279 -18.63 -11.73 14.69
C TRP A 279 -17.33 -11.81 13.89
N LEU A 280 -16.95 -13.03 13.56
CA LEU A 280 -15.80 -13.32 12.70
C LEU A 280 -16.29 -14.04 11.44
N ALA A 281 -15.90 -13.56 10.29
CA ALA A 281 -16.11 -14.26 9.03
C ALA A 281 -15.41 -15.64 9.05
N PRO A 282 -15.91 -16.64 8.29
CA PRO A 282 -15.32 -17.97 8.28
C PRO A 282 -13.85 -17.98 7.90
N VAL A 283 -13.07 -18.84 8.56
CA VAL A 283 -11.66 -19.07 8.21
C VAL A 283 -11.57 -19.62 6.80
N THR A 284 -10.75 -18.98 6.00
CA THR A 284 -10.45 -19.36 4.62
C THR A 284 -8.96 -19.56 4.43
N LEU A 285 -8.55 -20.74 3.92
CA LEU A 285 -7.19 -21.01 3.51
C LEU A 285 -7.14 -21.09 1.98
N THR A 286 -6.68 -20.03 1.35
CA THR A 286 -6.37 -20.00 -0.09
C THR A 286 -5.01 -20.64 -0.35
N PRO A 287 -4.61 -20.93 -1.60
CA PRO A 287 -3.26 -21.45 -1.88
C PRO A 287 -2.17 -20.58 -1.24
N VAL A 288 -2.23 -19.24 -1.42
CA VAL A 288 -1.22 -18.30 -0.88
C VAL A 288 -1.15 -18.33 0.65
N THR A 289 -2.31 -18.25 1.33
CA THR A 289 -2.33 -18.29 2.80
C THR A 289 -1.97 -19.66 3.36
N ARG A 290 -2.26 -20.74 2.63
CA ARG A 290 -1.83 -22.08 3.01
C ARG A 290 -0.30 -22.22 2.93
N GLU A 291 0.33 -21.73 1.86
CA GLU A 291 1.78 -21.69 1.72
C GLU A 291 2.42 -20.91 2.85
N TYR A 292 1.90 -19.71 3.14
CA TYR A 292 2.33 -18.88 4.26
C TYR A 292 2.28 -19.61 5.60
N PHE A 293 1.13 -20.20 5.98
CA PHE A 293 0.99 -20.89 7.26
C PHE A 293 1.78 -22.21 7.33
N SER A 294 2.04 -22.85 6.20
CA SER A 294 2.92 -24.03 6.13
C SER A 294 4.37 -23.64 6.39
N ALA A 295 4.85 -22.56 5.76
CA ALA A 295 6.18 -22.01 6.01
C ALA A 295 6.35 -21.51 7.45
N LEU A 296 5.31 -20.88 8.01
CA LEU A 296 5.30 -20.45 9.40
C LEU A 296 5.40 -21.63 10.38
N ALA A 297 4.75 -22.76 10.06
CA ALA A 297 4.87 -23.99 10.86
C ALA A 297 6.28 -24.61 10.77
N GLU A 298 6.97 -24.43 9.65
CA GLU A 298 8.38 -24.82 9.49
C GLU A 298 9.30 -23.89 10.28
N ALA A 299 9.09 -22.56 10.18
CA ALA A 299 9.97 -21.54 10.71
C ALA A 299 9.93 -21.39 12.24
N THR A 300 8.77 -21.65 12.86
CA THR A 300 8.59 -21.38 14.29
C THR A 300 9.27 -22.44 15.18
N GLU A 301 10.02 -21.99 16.18
CA GLU A 301 10.60 -22.83 17.23
C GLU A 301 9.60 -23.13 18.37
N ASP A 302 8.44 -22.47 18.40
CA ASP A 302 7.38 -22.71 19.39
C ASP A 302 6.59 -23.98 19.07
N ALA A 303 6.93 -25.10 19.69
CA ALA A 303 6.27 -26.38 19.45
C ALA A 303 4.73 -26.37 19.65
N PRO A 304 4.15 -25.73 20.70
CA PRO A 304 2.71 -25.58 20.82
C PRO A 304 2.07 -24.75 19.71
N PHE A 305 2.73 -23.71 19.21
CA PHE A 305 2.27 -22.91 18.07
C PHE A 305 2.35 -23.70 16.78
N LYS A 306 3.46 -24.37 16.52
CA LYS A 306 3.64 -25.28 15.39
C LYS A 306 2.51 -26.31 15.32
N ARG A 307 2.21 -26.95 16.46
CA ARG A 307 1.11 -27.93 16.53
C ARG A 307 -0.25 -27.34 16.19
N ALA A 308 -0.53 -26.09 16.62
CA ALA A 308 -1.77 -25.41 16.27
C ALA A 308 -1.88 -25.14 14.74
N LEU A 309 -0.77 -24.72 14.11
CA LEU A 309 -0.68 -24.52 12.66
C LEU A 309 -0.93 -25.83 11.89
N GLU A 310 -0.27 -26.91 12.27
CA GLU A 310 -0.44 -28.25 11.67
C GLU A 310 -1.89 -28.73 11.75
N LEU A 311 -2.54 -28.58 12.91
CA LEU A 311 -3.96 -28.93 13.10
C LEU A 311 -4.87 -28.09 12.20
N MET A 312 -4.60 -26.81 12.04
CA MET A 312 -5.36 -25.93 11.18
C MET A 312 -5.23 -26.30 9.70
N LEU A 313 -3.99 -26.58 9.26
CA LEU A 313 -3.68 -26.96 7.87
C LEU A 313 -4.27 -28.32 7.49
N ALA A 314 -4.31 -29.27 8.45
CA ALA A 314 -4.84 -30.61 8.27
C ALA A 314 -6.38 -30.68 8.44
N ALA A 315 -7.05 -29.63 8.93
CA ALA A 315 -8.48 -29.66 9.22
C ALA A 315 -9.34 -29.85 7.98
N ARG A 316 -10.18 -30.91 7.97
CA ARG A 316 -11.06 -31.27 6.86
C ARG A 316 -12.47 -30.68 6.97
N SER A 317 -12.87 -30.20 8.14
CA SER A 317 -14.17 -29.54 8.35
C SER A 317 -14.01 -28.09 8.82
N GLN A 318 -14.96 -27.23 8.47
CA GLN A 318 -14.95 -25.83 8.90
C GLN A 318 -14.90 -25.66 10.42
N PRO A 319 -15.73 -26.40 11.23
CA PRO A 319 -15.63 -26.27 12.69
C PRO A 319 -14.28 -26.70 13.27
N ALA A 320 -13.61 -27.70 12.69
CA ALA A 320 -12.26 -28.09 13.12
C ALA A 320 -11.23 -27.02 12.77
N ARG A 321 -11.35 -26.41 11.58
CA ARG A 321 -10.49 -25.34 11.12
C ARG A 321 -10.64 -24.08 12.00
N GLU A 322 -11.88 -23.70 12.34
CA GLU A 322 -12.15 -22.56 13.23
C GLU A 322 -11.50 -22.74 14.61
N ARG A 323 -11.68 -23.92 15.23
CA ARG A 323 -11.06 -24.20 16.53
C ARG A 323 -9.53 -24.16 16.47
N ALA A 324 -8.94 -24.73 15.43
CA ALA A 324 -7.48 -24.71 15.25
C ALA A 324 -6.95 -23.30 14.96
N ALA A 325 -7.64 -22.53 14.11
CA ALA A 325 -7.32 -21.13 13.83
C ALA A 325 -7.38 -20.24 15.07
N ALA A 326 -8.35 -20.46 15.95
CA ALA A 326 -8.41 -19.75 17.25
C ALA A 326 -7.19 -20.06 18.11
N LEU A 327 -6.68 -21.29 18.09
CA LEU A 327 -5.43 -21.66 18.79
C LEU A 327 -4.22 -21.01 18.12
N VAL A 328 -4.16 -20.95 16.78
CA VAL A 328 -3.12 -20.26 16.04
C VAL A 328 -3.03 -18.80 16.47
N VAL A 329 -4.15 -18.07 16.43
CA VAL A 329 -4.21 -16.65 16.84
C VAL A 329 -3.80 -16.49 18.31
N LYS A 330 -4.32 -17.34 19.20
CA LYS A 330 -4.02 -17.26 20.66
C LYS A 330 -2.54 -17.47 20.99
N ARG A 331 -1.83 -18.30 20.22
CA ARG A 331 -0.42 -18.67 20.48
C ARG A 331 0.58 -17.86 19.67
N SER A 332 0.11 -17.15 18.68
CA SER A 332 0.95 -16.35 17.79
C SER A 332 1.62 -15.19 18.52
N SER A 333 2.87 -14.90 18.16
CA SER A 333 3.53 -13.62 18.48
C SER A 333 2.96 -12.45 17.68
N TYR A 334 2.22 -12.70 16.58
CA TYR A 334 1.59 -11.71 15.70
C TYR A 334 0.09 -11.97 15.56
N PRO A 335 -0.70 -11.87 16.66
CA PRO A 335 -2.09 -12.34 16.67
C PRO A 335 -3.01 -11.58 15.72
N TRP A 336 -2.80 -10.27 15.55
CA TRP A 336 -3.63 -9.44 14.68
C TRP A 336 -3.37 -9.72 13.20
N LEU A 337 -2.08 -9.85 12.82
CA LEU A 337 -1.67 -10.24 11.48
C LEU A 337 -2.29 -11.60 11.09
N HIS A 338 -2.07 -12.62 11.92
CA HIS A 338 -2.55 -13.97 11.59
C HIS A 338 -4.08 -14.05 11.58
N ARG A 339 -4.78 -13.28 12.45
CA ARG A 339 -6.23 -13.15 12.38
C ARG A 339 -6.68 -12.56 11.05
N ALA A 340 -5.99 -11.50 10.57
CA ALA A 340 -6.31 -10.84 9.32
C ALA A 340 -6.06 -11.73 8.10
N LEU A 341 -4.99 -12.53 8.07
CA LEU A 341 -4.68 -13.43 6.98
C LEU A 341 -5.64 -14.62 6.86
N LEU A 342 -6.31 -14.99 7.95
CA LEU A 342 -7.18 -16.17 8.01
C LEU A 342 -8.61 -15.92 7.50
N ARG A 343 -9.06 -14.67 7.37
CA ARG A 343 -10.48 -14.36 7.07
C ARG A 343 -10.68 -12.97 6.50
N THR A 344 -11.83 -12.75 5.88
CA THR A 344 -12.34 -11.41 5.62
C THR A 344 -12.51 -10.68 6.95
N THR A 345 -12.00 -9.47 7.06
CA THR A 345 -12.06 -8.64 8.27
C THR A 345 -12.96 -7.43 8.07
N HIS A 346 -13.52 -6.91 9.15
CA HIS A 346 -14.17 -5.60 9.21
C HIS A 346 -13.66 -4.83 10.43
N ALA A 347 -13.54 -3.53 10.29
CA ALA A 347 -13.18 -2.62 11.37
C ALA A 347 -14.16 -1.45 11.39
N PHE A 348 -14.54 -1.00 12.58
CA PHE A 348 -15.30 0.23 12.78
C PHE A 348 -14.35 1.40 12.66
N VAL A 349 -14.58 2.30 11.69
CA VAL A 349 -13.57 3.34 11.37
C VAL A 349 -14.09 4.76 11.47
N ILE A 350 -15.35 5.02 11.09
CA ILE A 350 -15.95 6.35 11.15
C ILE A 350 -17.37 6.22 11.70
N GLU A 351 -17.69 6.99 12.72
CA GLU A 351 -19.06 7.13 13.24
C GLU A 351 -19.49 8.60 13.12
N ASP A 352 -20.69 8.82 12.57
CA ASP A 352 -21.30 10.14 12.45
C ASP A 352 -22.71 10.09 13.04
N ALA A 353 -22.89 10.79 14.17
CA ALA A 353 -24.15 10.80 14.89
C ALA A 353 -24.28 12.04 15.78
N GLY A 354 -25.36 12.79 15.56
CA GLY A 354 -25.67 13.96 16.38
C GLY A 354 -24.89 15.23 16.01
N TYR A 355 -25.47 16.37 16.35
CA TYR A 355 -24.89 17.67 16.03
C TYR A 355 -25.09 18.71 17.15
N LYS A 356 -25.88 18.36 18.19
CA LYS A 356 -26.14 19.24 19.33
C LYS A 356 -26.60 18.43 20.55
N GLU A 357 -26.13 18.79 21.74
CA GLU A 357 -26.34 18.07 23.01
C GLU A 357 -27.80 17.92 23.43
N ASN A 358 -28.67 18.86 23.04
CA ASN A 358 -30.10 18.84 23.39
C ASN A 358 -31.01 18.33 22.27
N VAL A 359 -30.47 17.68 21.25
CA VAL A 359 -31.19 17.09 20.10
C VAL A 359 -30.87 15.62 19.99
N ILE A 360 -31.88 14.75 19.97
CA ILE A 360 -31.76 13.37 19.53
C ILE A 360 -31.75 13.37 18.00
N PRO A 361 -30.70 12.90 17.34
CA PRO A 361 -30.59 12.97 15.87
C PRO A 361 -31.55 11.99 15.17
N SER A 362 -31.95 12.34 13.95
CA SER A 362 -32.77 11.48 13.09
C SER A 362 -31.97 10.41 12.35
N THR A 363 -30.66 10.56 12.25
CA THR A 363 -29.79 9.63 11.52
C THR A 363 -28.49 9.43 12.28
N ALA A 364 -27.98 8.21 12.26
CA ALA A 364 -26.65 7.82 12.72
C ALA A 364 -26.04 6.86 11.72
N THR A 365 -24.78 7.04 11.39
CA THR A 365 -24.08 6.22 10.39
C THR A 365 -22.75 5.70 10.96
N LEU A 366 -22.46 4.43 10.69
CA LEU A 366 -21.19 3.80 10.99
C LEU A 366 -20.58 3.24 9.73
N ARG A 367 -19.34 3.59 9.45
CA ARG A 367 -18.54 3.00 8.36
C ARG A 367 -17.73 1.83 8.84
N LEU A 368 -17.87 0.70 8.14
CA LEU A 368 -17.01 -0.47 8.25
C LEU A 368 -15.98 -0.45 7.14
N ASN A 369 -14.70 -0.54 7.48
CA ASN A 369 -13.65 -0.87 6.53
C ASN A 369 -13.53 -2.40 6.46
N CYS A 370 -13.75 -2.96 5.28
CA CYS A 370 -13.73 -4.40 5.05
C CYS A 370 -12.54 -4.78 4.17
N ARG A 371 -11.87 -5.88 4.53
CA ARG A 371 -10.71 -6.40 3.79
C ARG A 371 -10.95 -7.88 3.50
N GLY A 372 -11.30 -8.20 2.25
CA GLY A 372 -11.61 -9.56 1.79
C GLY A 372 -10.37 -10.35 1.38
N VAL A 373 -10.34 -11.65 1.67
CA VAL A 373 -9.27 -12.58 1.23
C VAL A 373 -9.58 -13.06 -0.18
N PRO A 374 -8.80 -12.68 -1.23
CA PRO A 374 -9.04 -13.13 -2.60
C PRO A 374 -9.08 -14.66 -2.71
N GLY A 375 -10.04 -15.18 -3.46
CA GLY A 375 -10.29 -16.62 -3.54
C GLY A 375 -11.02 -17.22 -2.33
N GLY A 376 -11.37 -16.38 -1.34
CA GLY A 376 -12.16 -16.76 -0.15
C GLY A 376 -13.63 -16.37 -0.24
N GLN A 377 -14.20 -15.89 0.88
CA GLN A 377 -15.58 -15.40 0.94
C GLN A 377 -15.73 -14.13 0.08
N ARG A 378 -16.57 -14.17 -0.94
CA ARG A 378 -16.77 -13.01 -1.84
C ARG A 378 -17.37 -11.81 -1.12
N PRO A 379 -17.10 -10.58 -1.58
CA PRO A 379 -17.69 -9.36 -1.02
C PRO A 379 -19.23 -9.41 -0.94
N ARG A 380 -19.89 -9.96 -1.96
CA ARG A 380 -21.36 -10.19 -2.00
C ARG A 380 -21.84 -11.07 -0.85
N ASP A 381 -21.16 -12.20 -0.60
CA ASP A 381 -21.53 -13.15 0.45
C ASP A 381 -21.24 -12.57 1.85
N PHE A 382 -20.17 -11.77 1.97
CA PHE A 382 -19.85 -11.06 3.20
C PHE A 382 -20.91 -10.00 3.53
N LEU A 383 -21.30 -9.18 2.54
CA LEU A 383 -22.38 -8.19 2.68
C LEU A 383 -23.71 -8.86 3.07
N ALA A 384 -24.07 -9.97 2.43
CA ALA A 384 -25.26 -10.74 2.76
C ALA A 384 -25.21 -11.25 4.23
N GLY A 385 -24.05 -11.73 4.67
CA GLY A 385 -23.86 -12.18 6.06
C GLY A 385 -23.96 -11.06 7.10
N ILE A 386 -23.54 -9.83 6.78
CA ILE A 386 -23.75 -8.66 7.65
C ILE A 386 -25.25 -8.31 7.69
N ARG A 387 -25.92 -8.27 6.53
CA ARG A 387 -27.37 -7.98 6.44
C ARG A 387 -28.21 -8.97 7.23
N GLU A 388 -27.94 -10.26 7.12
CA GLU A 388 -28.62 -11.32 7.88
C GLU A 388 -28.52 -11.12 9.40
N ARG A 389 -27.34 -10.71 9.91
CA ARG A 389 -27.13 -10.45 11.35
C ARG A 389 -27.81 -9.20 11.85
N LEU A 390 -28.06 -8.27 10.97
CA LEU A 390 -28.71 -7.01 11.29
C LEU A 390 -30.20 -7.01 10.95
N GLU A 391 -30.73 -8.12 10.46
CA GLU A 391 -32.19 -8.28 10.22
C GLU A 391 -33.00 -8.00 11.49
N GLY A 392 -34.06 -7.22 11.34
CA GLY A 392 -34.94 -6.82 12.45
C GLY A 392 -34.36 -5.77 13.41
N ARG A 393 -33.24 -5.13 13.09
CA ARG A 393 -32.59 -4.10 13.95
C ARG A 393 -32.85 -2.66 13.50
N ASP A 394 -33.73 -2.47 12.52
CA ASP A 394 -34.07 -1.15 11.95
C ASP A 394 -32.87 -0.33 11.47
N VAL A 395 -31.96 -0.99 10.79
CA VAL A 395 -30.81 -0.36 10.12
C VAL A 395 -30.71 -0.80 8.67
N THR A 396 -30.14 0.03 7.84
CA THR A 396 -29.83 -0.27 6.43
C THR A 396 -28.34 -0.47 6.26
N VAL A 397 -27.92 -1.53 5.54
CA VAL A 397 -26.51 -1.78 5.19
C VAL A 397 -26.30 -1.49 3.72
N LYS A 398 -25.44 -0.56 3.40
CA LYS A 398 -25.12 -0.10 2.04
C LYS A 398 -23.67 -0.38 1.71
N LEU A 399 -23.40 -0.93 0.51
CA LEU A 399 -22.05 -0.96 -0.03
C LEU A 399 -21.68 0.45 -0.50
N VAL A 400 -20.49 0.92 -0.12
CA VAL A 400 -19.95 2.21 -0.59
C VAL A 400 -19.29 1.99 -1.96
N GLY A 401 -19.94 2.47 -3.01
CA GLY A 401 -19.43 2.46 -4.38
C GLY A 401 -18.80 3.79 -4.79
N ASN A 402 -18.36 3.88 -6.05
CA ASN A 402 -17.97 5.14 -6.66
C ASN A 402 -19.19 6.07 -6.86
N ALA A 403 -18.94 7.36 -7.05
CA ALA A 403 -20.04 8.32 -7.26
C ALA A 403 -20.89 7.90 -8.47
N GLY A 404 -22.20 7.67 -8.24
CA GLY A 404 -23.15 7.26 -9.28
C GLY A 404 -23.10 5.77 -9.67
N GLU A 405 -22.25 4.96 -9.02
CA GLU A 405 -22.18 3.51 -9.24
C GLU A 405 -23.33 2.81 -8.53
N SER A 406 -23.99 1.86 -9.19
CA SER A 406 -24.99 1.00 -8.54
C SER A 406 -24.30 -0.03 -7.62
N GLU A 407 -25.03 -0.56 -6.62
CA GLU A 407 -24.49 -1.61 -5.75
C GLU A 407 -24.09 -2.86 -6.56
N GLU A 408 -24.85 -3.21 -7.59
CA GLU A 408 -24.54 -4.36 -8.45
C GLU A 408 -23.27 -4.14 -9.27
N ASP A 409 -23.04 -2.94 -9.82
CA ASP A 409 -21.81 -2.61 -10.55
C ASP A 409 -20.59 -2.59 -9.62
N ALA A 410 -20.77 -2.04 -8.40
CA ALA A 410 -19.72 -2.06 -7.38
C ALA A 410 -19.34 -3.49 -6.98
N LEU A 411 -20.34 -4.37 -6.78
CA LEU A 411 -20.10 -5.78 -6.48
C LEU A 411 -19.41 -6.50 -7.64
N LYS A 412 -19.82 -6.24 -8.88
CA LYS A 412 -19.15 -6.82 -10.06
C LYS A 412 -17.69 -6.41 -10.14
N ARG A 413 -17.38 -5.14 -9.99
CA ARG A 413 -16.01 -4.62 -9.97
C ARG A 413 -15.17 -5.24 -8.84
N LEU A 414 -15.77 -5.42 -7.66
CA LEU A 414 -15.11 -6.08 -6.54
C LEU A 414 -14.86 -7.57 -6.83
N ASP A 415 -15.84 -8.29 -7.40
CA ASP A 415 -15.70 -9.69 -7.77
C ASP A 415 -14.62 -9.90 -8.83
N GLU A 416 -14.47 -8.99 -9.81
CA GLU A 416 -13.38 -8.99 -10.79
C GLU A 416 -12.01 -8.86 -10.10
N THR A 417 -11.88 -7.93 -9.14
CA THR A 417 -10.65 -7.75 -8.35
C THR A 417 -10.37 -8.98 -7.48
N PHE A 418 -11.39 -9.55 -6.87
CA PHE A 418 -11.33 -10.73 -6.01
C PHE A 418 -10.88 -12.00 -6.76
N SER A 419 -11.18 -12.06 -8.04
CA SER A 419 -10.88 -13.21 -8.90
C SER A 419 -9.51 -13.15 -9.55
N ARG A 420 -8.74 -12.08 -9.36
CA ARG A 420 -7.40 -11.97 -9.95
C ARG A 420 -6.45 -12.99 -9.34
N PRO A 421 -5.65 -13.67 -10.17
CA PRO A 421 -4.64 -14.58 -9.67
C PRO A 421 -3.53 -13.79 -8.94
N PRO A 422 -2.85 -14.43 -7.97
CA PRO A 422 -1.63 -13.86 -7.39
C PRO A 422 -0.52 -13.78 -8.44
N SER A 423 0.42 -12.85 -8.27
CA SER A 423 1.63 -12.75 -9.10
C SER A 423 2.39 -14.08 -9.12
N SER A 424 3.00 -14.44 -10.27
CA SER A 424 3.68 -15.72 -10.48
C SER A 424 4.90 -15.88 -9.59
N ILE A 425 5.17 -17.10 -9.11
CA ILE A 425 6.46 -17.44 -8.46
C ILE A 425 7.59 -17.65 -9.49
N ASP A 426 7.25 -17.83 -10.76
CA ASP A 426 8.19 -18.06 -11.86
C ASP A 426 8.65 -16.72 -12.49
N SER A 427 8.92 -15.71 -11.66
CA SER A 427 9.40 -14.41 -12.09
C SER A 427 10.85 -14.19 -11.68
N PRO A 428 11.66 -13.54 -12.53
CA PRO A 428 13.05 -13.17 -12.16
C PRO A 428 13.11 -12.36 -10.86
N LEU A 429 12.12 -11.49 -10.60
CA LEU A 429 12.07 -10.69 -9.38
C LEU A 429 11.77 -11.55 -8.15
N TYR A 430 10.80 -12.48 -8.24
CA TYR A 430 10.51 -13.39 -7.14
C TYR A 430 11.73 -14.22 -6.75
N THR A 431 12.44 -14.76 -7.76
CA THR A 431 13.70 -15.50 -7.56
C THR A 431 14.77 -14.61 -6.91
N ALA A 432 14.93 -13.37 -7.39
CA ALA A 432 15.90 -12.42 -6.82
C ALA A 432 15.62 -12.09 -5.34
N ILE A 433 14.33 -11.95 -4.97
CA ILE A 433 13.90 -11.74 -3.58
C ILE A 433 14.29 -12.94 -2.72
N GLY A 434 13.99 -14.17 -3.18
CA GLY A 434 14.34 -15.40 -2.47
C GLY A 434 15.86 -15.60 -2.29
N ASP A 435 16.64 -15.36 -3.35
CA ASP A 435 18.11 -15.44 -3.31
C ASP A 435 18.70 -14.40 -2.33
N ALA A 436 18.17 -13.19 -2.32
CA ALA A 436 18.58 -12.14 -1.38
C ALA A 436 18.21 -12.50 0.07
N ALA A 437 17.01 -13.07 0.27
CA ALA A 437 16.57 -13.51 1.60
C ALA A 437 17.49 -14.60 2.16
N ALA A 438 17.80 -15.64 1.37
CA ALA A 438 18.68 -16.73 1.80
C ALA A 438 20.08 -16.25 2.19
N LYS A 439 20.61 -15.23 1.47
CA LYS A 439 21.95 -14.68 1.73
C LYS A 439 21.99 -13.70 2.90
N THR A 440 20.90 -12.98 3.14
CA THR A 440 20.87 -11.90 4.17
C THR A 440 20.36 -12.43 5.51
N TYR A 441 19.45 -13.41 5.48
CA TYR A 441 18.77 -13.97 6.64
C TYR A 441 18.94 -15.49 6.70
N PRO A 442 20.18 -15.98 6.83
CA PRO A 442 20.43 -17.42 6.84
C PRO A 442 19.69 -18.08 8.03
N GLY A 443 19.00 -19.18 7.76
CA GLY A 443 18.19 -19.91 8.74
C GLY A 443 16.73 -19.44 8.85
N ALA A 444 16.36 -18.29 8.28
CA ALA A 444 14.95 -17.90 8.16
C ALA A 444 14.29 -18.64 6.97
N VAL A 445 13.02 -18.96 7.12
CA VAL A 445 12.23 -19.55 6.02
C VAL A 445 11.72 -18.44 5.10
N PHE A 446 11.85 -18.63 3.79
CA PHE A 446 11.29 -17.73 2.78
C PHE A 446 9.94 -18.23 2.29
N ALA A 447 8.92 -17.37 2.19
CA ALA A 447 7.59 -17.77 1.77
C ALA A 447 6.81 -16.66 1.05
N PRO A 448 5.90 -17.05 0.13
CA PRO A 448 4.90 -16.10 -0.38
C PRO A 448 3.89 -15.75 0.71
N ALA A 449 3.31 -14.55 0.60
CA ALA A 449 2.28 -14.07 1.51
C ALA A 449 1.14 -13.38 0.77
N LEU A 450 0.00 -13.26 1.45
CA LEU A 450 -1.06 -12.30 1.17
C LEU A 450 -0.76 -11.04 2.00
N PHE A 451 -0.86 -9.85 1.41
CA PHE A 451 -0.84 -8.63 2.18
C PHE A 451 -2.21 -8.39 2.81
N GLU A 452 -2.28 -8.14 4.11
CA GLU A 452 -3.54 -7.91 4.82
C GLU A 452 -4.15 -6.53 4.55
N ALA A 453 -3.36 -5.64 3.94
CA ALA A 453 -3.76 -4.32 3.48
C ALA A 453 -3.94 -4.29 1.95
N GLY A 454 -3.75 -3.15 1.33
CA GLY A 454 -3.69 -2.95 -0.11
C GLY A 454 -2.48 -2.10 -0.44
N THR A 455 -2.07 -2.13 -1.70
CA THR A 455 -0.95 -1.37 -2.23
C THR A 455 -1.35 -0.63 -3.50
N SER A 456 -0.50 0.24 -3.97
CA SER A 456 -0.65 0.95 -5.24
C SER A 456 -0.38 0.09 -6.50
N LEU A 457 -0.33 -1.25 -6.40
CA LEU A 457 0.02 -2.17 -7.51
C LEU A 457 -1.04 -2.32 -8.60
N TYR A 458 -2.26 -1.89 -8.38
CA TYR A 458 -3.38 -2.12 -9.30
C TYR A 458 -3.11 -1.77 -10.77
N PRO A 459 -2.47 -0.64 -11.13
CA PRO A 459 -2.25 -0.27 -12.53
C PRO A 459 -1.45 -1.31 -13.32
N TRP A 460 -0.51 -1.98 -12.69
CA TRP A 460 0.34 -3.02 -13.30
C TRP A 460 -0.32 -4.40 -13.24
N THR A 461 -0.82 -4.81 -12.08
CA THR A 461 -1.42 -6.14 -11.89
C THR A 461 -2.70 -6.31 -12.71
N SER A 462 -3.45 -5.23 -12.98
CA SER A 462 -4.62 -5.26 -13.87
C SER A 462 -4.25 -5.55 -15.35
N LYS A 463 -3.01 -5.29 -15.73
CA LYS A 463 -2.46 -5.58 -17.06
C LYS A 463 -1.69 -6.92 -17.09
N GLY A 464 -1.72 -7.72 -16.00
CA GLY A 464 -1.00 -8.98 -15.89
C GLY A 464 0.50 -8.83 -15.60
N ILE A 465 0.97 -7.63 -15.30
CA ILE A 465 2.36 -7.38 -14.89
C ILE A 465 2.53 -7.82 -13.43
N PRO A 466 3.51 -8.72 -13.12
CA PRO A 466 3.69 -9.21 -11.76
C PRO A 466 4.17 -8.12 -10.81
N GLY A 467 3.51 -8.02 -9.66
CA GLY A 467 3.87 -7.13 -8.56
C GLY A 467 4.11 -7.91 -7.28
N TYR A 468 5.10 -7.49 -6.52
CA TYR A 468 5.50 -8.10 -5.26
C TYR A 468 5.72 -7.02 -4.21
N GLY A 469 5.53 -7.39 -2.94
CA GLY A 469 5.75 -6.48 -1.84
C GLY A 469 6.70 -7.03 -0.79
N VAL A 470 7.58 -6.15 -0.27
CA VAL A 470 8.45 -6.43 0.86
C VAL A 470 8.60 -5.19 1.75
N TYR A 471 8.58 -5.39 3.06
CA TYR A 471 9.19 -4.49 4.01
C TYR A 471 10.55 -5.09 4.39
N PRO A 472 11.69 -4.53 3.90
CA PRO A 472 12.96 -5.23 3.87
C PRO A 472 13.70 -5.21 5.22
N TYR A 473 12.98 -5.28 6.35
CA TYR A 473 13.57 -5.30 7.69
C TYR A 473 12.77 -6.18 8.64
N VAL A 474 13.49 -6.88 9.52
CA VAL A 474 12.89 -7.76 10.53
C VAL A 474 12.15 -6.92 11.57
N LEU A 475 10.89 -7.27 11.80
CA LEU A 475 9.99 -6.59 12.73
C LEU A 475 9.50 -7.53 13.82
N ASP A 476 9.32 -6.99 15.00
CA ASP A 476 8.52 -7.61 16.05
C ASP A 476 7.06 -7.13 16.01
N ASN A 477 6.22 -7.71 16.87
CA ASN A 477 4.80 -7.38 16.90
C ASN A 477 4.52 -5.93 17.33
N ASP A 478 5.33 -5.36 18.25
CA ASP A 478 5.10 -3.99 18.74
C ASP A 478 5.42 -2.96 17.65
N GLN A 479 6.45 -3.24 16.83
CA GLN A 479 6.77 -2.43 15.66
C GLN A 479 5.68 -2.57 14.60
N LEU A 480 5.23 -3.80 14.33
CA LEU A 480 4.18 -4.06 13.33
C LEU A 480 2.86 -3.36 13.67
N ILE A 481 2.40 -3.42 14.91
CA ILE A 481 1.17 -2.73 15.33
C ILE A 481 1.33 -1.22 15.46
N GLY A 482 2.57 -0.73 15.44
CA GLY A 482 2.90 0.70 15.39
C GLY A 482 2.60 1.36 14.04
N MET A 483 2.46 0.57 12.96
CA MET A 483 2.05 1.07 11.64
C MET A 483 0.71 1.83 11.76
N HIS A 484 0.63 3.05 11.24
CA HIS A 484 -0.49 3.98 11.41
C HIS A 484 -0.81 4.36 12.88
N GLY A 485 -0.07 3.80 13.84
CA GLY A 485 -0.21 4.12 15.28
C GLY A 485 0.66 5.30 15.72
N ASN A 486 0.70 5.53 17.04
CA ASN A 486 1.62 6.48 17.63
C ASN A 486 2.98 5.79 17.91
N ASP A 487 4.06 6.58 17.91
CA ASP A 487 5.42 6.06 18.11
C ASP A 487 5.82 4.97 17.07
N GLU A 488 5.41 5.14 15.82
CA GLU A 488 5.84 4.32 14.70
C GLU A 488 7.36 4.32 14.62
N ARG A 489 7.95 3.13 14.45
CA ARG A 489 9.40 2.96 14.53
C ARG A 489 9.88 1.67 13.90
N ILE A 490 11.16 1.64 13.55
CA ILE A 490 11.89 0.43 13.15
C ILE A 490 13.25 0.37 13.82
N ALA A 491 13.81 -0.83 14.01
CA ALA A 491 15.15 -0.99 14.54
C ALA A 491 16.19 -0.51 13.49
N VAL A 492 17.16 0.31 13.94
CA VAL A 492 18.25 0.81 13.08
C VAL A 492 19.07 -0.34 12.48
N ALA A 493 19.33 -1.39 13.27
CA ALA A 493 20.04 -2.57 12.80
C ALA A 493 19.25 -3.30 11.70
N ALA A 494 17.92 -3.43 11.84
CA ALA A 494 17.06 -4.05 10.86
C ALA A 494 17.00 -3.23 9.54
N LEU A 495 16.94 -1.90 9.61
CA LEU A 495 17.01 -1.03 8.44
C LEU A 495 18.33 -1.23 7.65
N LYS A 496 19.47 -1.30 8.35
CA LYS A 496 20.78 -1.54 7.73
C LYS A 496 20.84 -2.93 7.07
N GLN A 497 20.40 -3.96 7.77
CA GLN A 497 20.35 -5.32 7.23
C GLN A 497 19.38 -5.42 6.05
N GLY A 498 18.25 -4.72 6.10
CA GLY A 498 17.30 -4.60 4.99
C GLY A 498 17.88 -3.89 3.78
N THR A 499 18.74 -2.90 3.98
CA THR A 499 19.49 -2.27 2.89
C THR A 499 20.47 -3.26 2.24
N ASP A 500 21.13 -4.12 3.03
CA ASP A 500 21.98 -5.18 2.50
C ASP A 500 21.17 -6.23 1.72
N PHE A 501 19.94 -6.54 2.17
CA PHE A 501 19.00 -7.37 1.41
C PHE A 501 18.65 -6.72 0.07
N MET A 502 18.30 -5.45 0.03
CA MET A 502 17.99 -4.73 -1.21
C MET A 502 19.20 -4.66 -2.16
N TYR A 503 20.38 -4.38 -1.64
CA TYR A 503 21.63 -4.42 -2.42
C TYR A 503 21.82 -5.79 -3.10
N ARG A 504 21.65 -6.91 -2.36
CA ARG A 504 21.78 -8.27 -2.90
C ARG A 504 20.68 -8.61 -3.89
N LEU A 505 19.46 -8.09 -3.70
CA LEU A 505 18.37 -8.24 -4.65
C LEU A 505 18.72 -7.61 -5.99
N PHE A 506 19.23 -6.37 -5.97
CA PHE A 506 19.60 -5.65 -7.18
C PHE A 506 20.82 -6.25 -7.89
N ASP A 507 21.72 -6.92 -7.18
CA ASP A 507 22.86 -7.63 -7.78
C ASP A 507 22.44 -8.70 -8.81
N ARG A 508 21.22 -9.23 -8.71
CA ARG A 508 20.64 -10.18 -9.68
C ARG A 508 20.47 -9.55 -11.07
N PHE A 509 20.23 -8.26 -11.12
CA PHE A 509 20.02 -7.48 -12.36
C PHE A 509 21.27 -6.73 -12.80
N ARG A 510 22.38 -6.90 -12.08
CA ARG A 510 23.67 -6.28 -12.40
C ARG A 510 24.33 -6.96 -13.60
N VAL A 511 24.86 -6.17 -14.52
CA VAL A 511 25.73 -6.66 -15.60
C VAL A 511 27.08 -7.08 -14.98
N ARG A 512 27.50 -8.32 -15.21
CA ARG A 512 28.78 -8.85 -14.73
C ARG A 512 29.91 -8.51 -15.69
#